data_2fd4f17d3ac3b81b027fee6f5b1bee11
#
_entry.id   2fd4f17d3ac3b81b027fee6f5b1bee11
#
_cell.length_a   1.000
_cell.length_b   1.000
_cell.length_c   1.000
_cell.angle_alpha   90.00
_cell.angle_beta   90.00
_cell.angle_gamma   90.00
#
_symmetry.space_group_name_H-M   'P 1'
#
loop_
_entity.id
_entity.type
_entity.pdbx_description
1 polymer ?
#
loop_
_entity_poly.entity_id
_entity_poly.type
_entity_poly.pdbx_seq_one_letter_code
_entity_poly.pdbx_strand_id
1 'polypeptide(L)'
;EISECLVGSEMCIRDRVWWVQAEAVVGFINGWQKCPDHMEYLDAAKDIWNYISTYLVDNRAGSEWYWALDKNRKPHEKPIVEPWKCPYHNGRMCIEVIRRMQKHA
;
A
#
# COMPACT_ATOMS: atom_id res chain seq x y z
N GLU A 1 13.67 -16.25 6.56
CA GLU A 1 15.08 -15.97 6.25
C GLU A 1 15.60 -14.81 7.06
N ILE A 2 16.75 -15.00 7.65
CA ILE A 2 17.37 -13.92 8.43
C ILE A 2 17.67 -12.72 7.54
N SER A 3 18.04 -12.97 6.29
CA SER A 3 18.36 -11.90 5.36
C SER A 3 17.16 -11.03 5.01
N GLU A 4 15.95 -11.50 5.27
CA GLU A 4 14.74 -10.74 4.98
C GLU A 4 14.32 -9.84 6.13
N CYS A 5 14.94 -10.00 7.28
CA CYS A 5 14.60 -9.26 8.48
C CYS A 5 15.79 -8.47 8.97
N LEU A 6 15.56 -7.26 9.47
CA LEU A 6 16.59 -6.47 10.08
C LEU A 6 16.86 -7.00 11.49
N VAL A 7 18.13 -7.14 11.82
CA VAL A 7 18.52 -7.63 13.13
C VAL A 7 18.00 -6.66 14.21
N GLY A 8 17.33 -7.22 15.22
CA GLY A 8 16.78 -6.42 16.30
C GLY A 8 15.56 -5.61 15.91
N SER A 9 15.01 -5.85 14.72
CA SER A 9 13.84 -5.14 14.22
C SER A 9 12.69 -6.11 14.05
N GLU A 10 11.47 -5.60 14.23
CA GLU A 10 10.27 -6.34 13.94
C GLU A 10 9.93 -6.35 12.44
N MET A 11 10.68 -5.56 11.64
CA MET A 11 10.40 -5.41 10.21
C MET A 11 11.22 -6.38 9.40
N CYS A 12 10.58 -7.03 8.46
CA CYS A 12 11.25 -7.83 7.44
C CYS A 12 11.06 -7.17 6.08
N ILE A 13 11.96 -7.45 5.14
CA ILE A 13 11.83 -6.86 3.81
C ILE A 13 10.57 -7.34 3.09
N ARG A 14 9.96 -8.43 3.55
CA ARG A 14 8.69 -8.93 3.01
C ARG A 14 7.47 -8.32 3.66
N ASP A 15 7.66 -7.51 4.69
CA ASP A 15 6.54 -6.85 5.35
C ASP A 15 5.93 -5.82 4.41
N ARG A 16 4.59 -5.71 4.47
CA ARG A 16 3.84 -4.79 3.63
C ARG A 16 3.37 -3.63 4.48
N VAL A 17 4.14 -2.56 4.46
CA VAL A 17 3.88 -1.35 5.26
C VAL A 17 2.88 -0.47 4.53
N TRP A 18 1.93 0.12 5.26
CA TRP A 18 0.78 0.83 4.67
C TRP A 18 1.20 1.95 3.71
N TRP A 19 2.11 2.81 4.10
CA TRP A 19 2.45 3.97 3.27
C TRP A 19 3.23 3.56 2.02
N VAL A 20 4.04 2.52 2.15
CA VAL A 20 4.81 2.01 1.01
C VAL A 20 3.85 1.46 -0.05
N GLN A 21 2.84 0.70 0.39
CA GLN A 21 1.86 0.15 -0.54
C GLN A 21 1.05 1.26 -1.21
N ALA A 22 0.64 2.27 -0.44
CA ALA A 22 -0.13 3.39 -0.99
C ALA A 22 0.68 4.16 -2.04
N GLU A 23 1.93 4.50 -1.71
CA GLU A 23 2.77 5.27 -2.63
C GLU A 23 3.15 4.45 -3.86
N ALA A 24 3.30 3.14 -3.71
CA ALA A 24 3.60 2.27 -4.86
C ALA A 24 2.46 2.27 -5.87
N VAL A 25 1.21 2.24 -5.42
CA VAL A 25 0.06 2.31 -6.33
C VAL A 25 0.11 3.59 -7.15
N VAL A 26 0.33 4.73 -6.49
CA VAL A 26 0.42 6.02 -7.19
C VAL A 26 1.59 6.01 -8.17
N GLY A 27 2.74 5.50 -7.75
CA GLY A 27 3.93 5.47 -8.60
C GLY A 27 3.73 4.64 -9.85
N PHE A 28 3.14 3.45 -9.72
CA PHE A 28 2.90 2.60 -10.89
C PHE A 28 1.85 3.18 -11.83
N ILE A 29 0.81 3.82 -11.29
CA ILE A 29 -0.18 4.48 -12.15
C ILE A 29 0.47 5.66 -12.88
N ASN A 30 1.31 6.42 -12.19
CA ASN A 30 2.05 7.50 -12.84
C ASN A 30 2.94 6.97 -13.97
N GLY A 31 3.65 5.86 -13.72
CA GLY A 31 4.47 5.22 -14.74
C GLY A 31 3.66 4.79 -15.95
N TRP A 32 2.50 4.20 -15.71
CA TRP A 32 1.60 3.79 -16.79
C TRP A 32 1.10 4.99 -17.60
N GLN A 33 0.75 6.09 -16.93
CA GLN A 33 0.28 7.28 -17.63
C GLN A 33 1.36 7.89 -18.53
N LYS A 34 2.61 7.79 -18.11
CA LYS A 34 3.73 8.31 -18.91
C LYS A 34 4.15 7.34 -20.02
N CYS A 35 3.95 6.06 -19.81
CA CYS A 35 4.31 5.01 -20.77
C CYS A 35 3.14 4.07 -20.94
N PRO A 36 2.06 4.50 -21.64
CA PRO A 36 0.82 3.69 -21.70
C PRO A 36 0.99 2.34 -22.38
N ASP A 37 2.03 2.17 -23.19
CA ASP A 37 2.29 0.89 -23.85
C ASP A 37 2.82 -0.16 -22.86
N HIS A 38 3.30 0.26 -21.70
CA HIS A 38 3.80 -0.64 -20.66
C HIS A 38 2.71 -0.97 -19.68
N MET A 39 1.82 -1.87 -20.08
CA MET A 39 0.69 -2.27 -19.26
C MET A 39 1.11 -2.95 -17.94
N GLU A 40 2.34 -3.43 -17.87
CA GLU A 40 2.85 -4.04 -16.64
C GLU A 40 2.81 -3.06 -15.45
N TYR A 41 2.92 -1.76 -15.71
CA TYR A 41 2.80 -0.77 -14.62
C TYR A 41 1.38 -0.73 -14.06
N LEU A 42 0.39 -0.74 -14.93
CA LEU A 42 -1.00 -0.76 -14.49
C LEU A 42 -1.33 -2.07 -13.77
N ASP A 43 -0.83 -3.17 -14.30
CA ASP A 43 -1.04 -4.49 -13.69
C ASP A 43 -0.42 -4.54 -12.30
N ALA A 44 0.78 -3.97 -12.13
CA ALA A 44 1.42 -3.91 -10.81
C ALA A 44 0.59 -3.09 -9.82
N ALA A 45 0.05 -1.96 -10.27
CA ALA A 45 -0.81 -1.13 -9.42
C ALA A 45 -2.06 -1.90 -9.01
N LYS A 46 -2.68 -2.62 -9.94
CA LYS A 46 -3.86 -3.42 -9.64
C LYS A 46 -3.57 -4.54 -8.65
N ASP A 47 -2.41 -5.19 -8.80
CA ASP A 47 -2.01 -6.26 -7.88
C ASP A 47 -1.81 -5.72 -6.47
N ILE A 48 -1.17 -4.57 -6.34
CA ILE A 48 -0.95 -3.95 -5.03
C ILE A 48 -2.29 -3.52 -4.43
N TRP A 49 -3.16 -2.92 -5.22
CA TRP A 49 -4.48 -2.53 -4.74
C TRP A 49 -5.29 -3.73 -4.28
N ASN A 50 -5.20 -4.83 -5.02
CA ASN A 50 -5.87 -6.07 -4.65
C ASN A 50 -5.40 -6.57 -3.29
N TYR A 51 -4.08 -6.52 -3.06
CA TYR A 51 -3.51 -6.88 -1.77
C TYR A 51 -4.01 -5.95 -0.66
N ILE A 52 -3.98 -4.65 -0.92
CA ILE A 52 -4.44 -3.66 0.07
C ILE A 52 -5.89 -3.90 0.46
N SER A 53 -6.76 -4.00 -0.52
CA SER A 53 -8.20 -4.11 -0.26
C SER A 53 -8.58 -5.44 0.36
N THR A 54 -7.79 -6.49 0.08
CA THR A 54 -8.09 -7.82 0.60
C THR A 54 -7.53 -8.02 2.01
N TYR A 55 -6.32 -7.54 2.27
CA TYR A 55 -5.60 -7.91 3.49
C TYR A 55 -5.23 -6.73 4.38
N LEU A 56 -4.88 -5.57 3.80
CA LEU A 56 -4.31 -4.48 4.56
C LEU A 56 -5.38 -3.60 5.22
N VAL A 57 -6.53 -3.50 4.60
CA VAL A 57 -7.64 -2.71 5.15
C VAL A 57 -8.28 -3.49 6.29
N ASP A 58 -8.40 -2.84 7.46
CA ASP A 58 -9.11 -3.43 8.59
C ASP A 58 -10.61 -3.23 8.35
N ASN A 59 -11.34 -4.33 8.20
CA ASN A 59 -12.74 -4.29 7.81
C ASN A 59 -13.70 -3.97 8.96
N ARG A 60 -13.19 -3.74 10.16
CA ARG A 60 -14.05 -3.29 11.27
C ARG A 60 -14.60 -1.91 10.96
N ALA A 61 -15.86 -1.68 11.31
CA ALA A 61 -16.51 -0.40 11.03
C ALA A 61 -15.72 0.74 11.68
N GLY A 62 -15.48 1.80 10.91
CA GLY A 62 -14.77 2.97 11.39
C GLY A 62 -13.28 2.78 11.58
N SER A 63 -12.71 1.69 11.09
CA SER A 63 -11.30 1.43 11.27
C SER A 63 -10.47 2.00 10.11
N GLU A 64 -9.20 1.68 10.09
CA GLU A 64 -8.19 2.20 9.20
C GLU A 64 -7.44 1.03 8.57
N TRP A 65 -6.44 1.31 7.75
CA TRP A 65 -5.53 0.27 7.28
C TRP A 65 -4.62 -0.16 8.43
N TYR A 66 -4.24 -1.42 8.43
CA TYR A 66 -3.22 -1.90 9.36
C TYR A 66 -1.90 -1.20 9.09
N TRP A 67 -1.06 -1.06 10.13
CA TRP A 67 0.25 -0.44 10.01
C TRP A 67 1.11 -1.21 9.02
N ALA A 68 1.11 -2.52 9.13
CA ALA A 68 1.86 -3.40 8.23
C ALA A 68 1.34 -4.83 8.41
N LEU A 69 1.56 -5.65 7.39
CA LEU A 69 1.35 -7.09 7.48
C LEU A 69 2.69 -7.78 7.27
N ASP A 70 2.92 -8.89 8.00
CA ASP A 70 4.13 -9.67 7.82
C ASP A 70 3.98 -10.60 6.60
N LYS A 71 5.00 -11.43 6.34
CA LYS A 71 4.98 -12.33 5.18
C LYS A 71 3.85 -13.34 5.22
N ASN A 72 3.29 -13.59 6.41
CA ASN A 72 2.14 -14.47 6.58
C ASN A 72 0.83 -13.71 6.63
N ARG A 73 0.84 -12.43 6.30
CA ARG A 73 -0.31 -11.54 6.27
C ARG A 73 -0.92 -11.30 7.65
N LYS A 74 -0.10 -11.40 8.69
CA LYS A 74 -0.54 -11.08 10.05
C LYS A 74 -0.26 -9.61 10.33
N PRO A 75 -1.24 -8.88 10.88
CA PRO A 75 -1.02 -7.48 11.23
C PRO A 75 0.03 -7.35 12.32
N HIS A 76 0.88 -6.33 12.18
CA HIS A 76 1.80 -5.96 13.25
C HIS A 76 1.00 -5.41 14.43
N GLU A 77 1.52 -5.65 15.64
CA GLU A 77 0.89 -5.14 16.87
C GLU A 77 1.29 -3.68 17.05
N LYS A 78 0.67 -2.82 16.27
CA LYS A 78 0.92 -1.39 16.30
C LYS A 78 -0.41 -0.67 16.27
N PRO A 79 -0.45 0.57 16.80
CA PRO A 79 -1.70 1.34 16.76
C PRO A 79 -2.22 1.52 15.34
N ILE A 80 -3.51 1.51 15.20
CA ILE A 80 -4.17 1.73 13.91
C ILE A 80 -3.98 3.19 13.47
N VAL A 81 -3.91 4.10 14.44
CA VAL A 81 -3.66 5.53 14.22
C VAL A 81 -2.69 6.00 15.29
N GLU A 82 -1.68 6.77 14.87
CA GLU A 82 -0.69 7.34 15.78
C GLU A 82 -0.10 8.59 15.12
N PRO A 83 0.76 9.36 15.80
CA PRO A 83 1.30 10.60 15.21
C PRO A 83 1.94 10.42 13.84
N TRP A 84 2.56 9.27 13.59
CA TRP A 84 3.21 9.01 12.30
C TRP A 84 2.37 8.16 11.37
N LYS A 85 1.22 7.67 11.83
CA LYS A 85 0.30 6.92 10.98
C LYS A 85 -1.07 7.56 11.06
N CYS A 86 -1.34 8.39 10.08
CA CYS A 86 -2.63 9.03 9.88
C CYS A 86 -3.07 8.78 8.44
N PRO A 87 -4.27 9.16 8.05
CA PRO A 87 -4.76 8.85 6.69
C PRO A 87 -4.15 9.70 5.57
N TYR A 88 -2.93 10.19 5.76
CA TYR A 88 -2.28 11.00 4.72
C TYR A 88 -1.96 10.18 3.47
N HIS A 89 -1.17 9.11 3.62
CA HIS A 89 -0.71 8.34 2.46
C HIS A 89 -1.84 7.60 1.77
N ASN A 90 -2.69 6.92 2.54
CA ASN A 90 -3.81 6.18 1.95
C ASN A 90 -4.88 7.14 1.41
N GLY A 91 -5.15 8.25 2.09
CA GLY A 91 -6.07 9.26 1.57
C GLY A 91 -5.54 9.90 0.31
N ARG A 92 -4.25 10.26 0.30
CA ARG A 92 -3.60 10.81 -0.89
C ARG A 92 -3.66 9.81 -2.05
N MET A 93 -3.39 8.53 -1.79
CA MET A 93 -3.48 7.51 -2.83
C MET A 93 -4.87 7.48 -3.46
N CYS A 94 -5.91 7.46 -2.65
CA CYS A 94 -7.28 7.40 -3.16
C CYS A 94 -7.59 8.63 -4.02
N ILE A 95 -7.23 9.82 -3.56
CA ILE A 95 -7.47 11.06 -4.29
C ILE A 95 -6.69 11.06 -5.61
N GLU A 96 -5.41 10.71 -5.56
CA GLU A 96 -4.56 10.71 -6.74
C GLU A 96 -5.02 9.70 -7.78
N VAL A 97 -5.40 8.50 -7.33
CA VAL A 97 -5.87 7.47 -8.26
C VAL A 97 -7.14 7.93 -8.96
N ILE A 98 -8.10 8.43 -8.19
CA ILE A 98 -9.36 8.90 -8.77
C ILE A 98 -9.09 10.03 -9.77
N ARG A 99 -8.28 11.00 -9.40
CA ARG A 99 -7.97 12.13 -10.27
C ARG A 99 -7.29 11.69 -11.55
N ARG A 100 -6.31 10.80 -11.44
CA ARG A 100 -5.56 10.33 -12.61
C ARG A 100 -6.40 9.48 -13.53
N MET A 101 -7.25 8.62 -12.98
CA MET A 101 -8.12 7.79 -13.80
C MET A 101 -9.19 8.61 -14.51
N GLN A 102 -9.71 9.66 -13.88
CA GLN A 102 -10.66 10.56 -14.53
C GLN A 102 -10.03 11.27 -15.73
N LYS A 103 -8.78 11.69 -15.59
CA LYS A 103 -8.07 12.34 -16.71
C LYS A 103 -7.83 11.37 -17.86
N HIS A 104 -7.73 10.10 -17.56
CA HIS A 104 -7.42 9.08 -18.56
C HIS A 104 -8.68 8.57 -19.26
N ALA A 105 -9.82 8.76 -18.65
CA ALA A 105 -11.10 8.38 -19.24
C ALA A 105 -11.54 9.39 -20.32
#